data_690df5b069eef8a47be7a9f70c159999
#
_entry.id   690df5b069eef8a47be7a9f70c159999
#
_cell.length_a   1.000
_cell.length_b   1.000
_cell.length_c   1.000
_cell.angle_alpha   90.00
_cell.angle_beta   90.00
_cell.angle_gamma   90.00
#
_symmetry.space_group_name_H-M   'P 1'
#
loop_
_entity.id
_entity.type
_entity.pdbx_description
1 polymer ?
#
loop_
_entity_poly.entity_id
_entity_poly.type
_entity_poly.pdbx_seq_one_letter_code
_entity_poly.pdbx_strand_id
1 'polypeptide(L)'
;MKKKIATILTAAVIGATAFTTIVSAASGDITVVSREDGSGTRGAFVELFGIEEEQDGQKVDMTTDEASVTNSTSVMMTTVAGDENAIGYISLGSLDDTVKAVKIDGVEATVDNVSNDSYKIARPFNILTSDKESDAAKDFVNYIMSSDGQKIVEDNGYIKEAADAKAYEAADGVSGKVVVAGSSSVTPVMEKLAEGYEAVNKDVTVEVQQSDSTTGVNMAAEGTA
;
A
#
# COMPACT_ATOMS: atom_id res chain seq x y z
N MET A 1 13.21 83.02 -25.25
CA MET A 1 13.67 82.08 -24.20
C MET A 1 12.86 80.80 -24.37
N LYS A 2 13.43 79.76 -24.95
CA LYS A 2 12.78 78.49 -25.22
C LYS A 2 13.23 77.48 -24.14
N LYS A 3 12.34 77.10 -23.26
CA LYS A 3 12.57 76.00 -22.26
C LYS A 3 12.43 74.64 -22.95
N LYS A 4 13.50 73.86 -22.95
CA LYS A 4 13.50 72.47 -23.38
C LYS A 4 13.12 71.62 -22.18
N ILE A 5 12.01 70.88 -22.31
CA ILE A 5 11.59 69.86 -21.37
C ILE A 5 12.24 68.56 -21.83
N ALA A 6 13.12 68.00 -21.00
CA ALA A 6 13.69 66.70 -21.23
C ALA A 6 12.79 65.61 -20.54
N THR A 7 12.17 64.75 -21.32
CA THR A 7 11.41 63.66 -20.86
C THR A 7 12.37 62.49 -20.62
N ILE A 8 12.53 62.05 -19.37
CA ILE A 8 13.28 60.83 -18.99
C ILE A 8 12.34 59.67 -19.09
N LEU A 9 12.59 58.78 -20.04
CA LEU A 9 11.90 57.51 -20.18
C LEU A 9 12.58 56.49 -19.27
N THR A 10 11.94 56.15 -18.14
CA THR A 10 12.42 55.10 -17.26
C THR A 10 11.89 53.75 -17.80
N ALA A 11 12.74 52.98 -18.44
CA ALA A 11 12.43 51.63 -18.83
C ALA A 11 12.53 50.72 -17.59
N ALA A 12 11.39 50.24 -17.08
CA ALA A 12 11.34 49.22 -16.07
C ALA A 12 11.64 47.86 -16.73
N VAL A 13 12.85 47.35 -16.50
CA VAL A 13 13.20 45.99 -16.87
C VAL A 13 12.58 45.07 -15.82
N ILE A 14 11.46 44.46 -16.15
CA ILE A 14 10.90 43.34 -15.37
C ILE A 14 11.76 42.12 -15.69
N GLY A 15 12.73 41.84 -14.81
CA GLY A 15 13.49 40.60 -14.85
C GLY A 15 12.58 39.45 -14.46
N ALA A 16 12.11 38.71 -15.44
CA ALA A 16 11.52 37.39 -15.20
C ALA A 16 12.66 36.46 -14.75
N THR A 17 12.82 36.30 -13.44
CA THR A 17 13.62 35.20 -12.88
C THR A 17 12.89 33.90 -13.16
N ALA A 18 13.23 33.24 -14.26
CA ALA A 18 12.88 31.88 -14.47
C ALA A 18 13.57 31.05 -13.35
N PHE A 19 12.81 30.65 -12.36
CA PHE A 19 13.24 29.59 -11.47
C PHE A 19 13.32 28.31 -12.31
N THR A 20 14.49 28.05 -12.87
CA THR A 20 14.82 26.70 -13.35
C THR A 20 14.98 25.86 -12.10
N THR A 21 13.95 25.08 -11.75
CA THR A 21 14.13 23.94 -10.87
C THR A 21 15.12 23.02 -11.57
N ILE A 22 16.35 23.01 -11.08
CA ILE A 22 17.32 22.00 -11.48
C ILE A 22 16.76 20.71 -10.88
N VAL A 23 16.09 19.92 -11.69
CA VAL A 23 15.84 18.50 -11.37
C VAL A 23 17.22 17.89 -11.44
N SER A 24 17.87 17.71 -10.28
CA SER A 24 19.07 16.90 -10.18
C SER A 24 18.65 15.49 -10.59
N ALA A 25 19.06 15.05 -11.77
CA ALA A 25 18.95 13.64 -12.10
C ALA A 25 19.87 12.89 -11.13
N ALA A 26 19.37 11.85 -10.51
CA ALA A 26 20.18 10.94 -9.73
C ALA A 26 21.39 10.52 -10.59
N SER A 27 22.59 10.63 -10.05
CA SER A 27 23.83 10.28 -10.75
C SER A 27 24.33 8.97 -10.18
N GLY A 28 24.20 7.90 -10.91
CA GLY A 28 24.65 6.58 -10.51
C GLY A 28 23.77 5.47 -11.06
N ASP A 29 24.09 4.25 -10.72
CA ASP A 29 23.28 3.09 -11.05
C ASP A 29 22.00 3.07 -10.19
N ILE A 30 20.92 2.54 -10.77
CA ILE A 30 19.65 2.39 -10.06
C ILE A 30 19.79 1.23 -9.07
N THR A 31 19.50 1.49 -7.79
CA THR A 31 19.38 0.45 -6.76
C THR A 31 17.98 -0.16 -6.83
N VAL A 32 17.87 -1.38 -7.33
CA VAL A 32 16.61 -2.13 -7.33
C VAL A 32 16.37 -2.72 -5.96
N VAL A 33 15.22 -2.42 -5.36
CA VAL A 33 14.80 -2.98 -4.08
C VAL A 33 13.56 -3.83 -4.28
N SER A 34 13.65 -5.10 -3.92
CA SER A 34 12.57 -6.07 -4.05
C SER A 34 12.11 -6.59 -2.68
N ARG A 35 11.07 -7.38 -2.69
CA ARG A 35 10.53 -8.06 -1.52
C ARG A 35 10.97 -9.52 -1.51
N GLU A 36 10.86 -10.11 -0.33
CA GLU A 36 11.13 -11.52 -0.05
C GLU A 36 10.24 -12.47 -0.85
N ASP A 37 10.68 -13.71 -1.00
CA ASP A 37 9.84 -14.79 -1.52
C ASP A 37 8.62 -14.99 -0.60
N GLY A 38 7.47 -15.32 -1.20
CA GLY A 38 6.20 -15.42 -0.48
C GLY A 38 5.47 -14.09 -0.28
N SER A 39 6.11 -12.94 -0.57
CA SER A 39 5.43 -11.64 -0.53
C SER A 39 4.34 -11.54 -1.61
N GLY A 40 3.08 -11.38 -1.18
CA GLY A 40 1.97 -11.13 -2.11
C GLY A 40 2.10 -9.82 -2.86
N THR A 41 2.79 -8.81 -2.28
CA THR A 41 3.08 -7.54 -2.97
C THR A 41 4.11 -7.74 -4.08
N ARG A 42 5.13 -8.60 -3.87
CA ARG A 42 6.08 -8.99 -4.94
C ARG A 42 5.37 -9.73 -6.06
N GLY A 43 4.56 -10.74 -5.73
CA GLY A 43 3.81 -11.48 -6.74
C GLY A 43 2.90 -10.56 -7.56
N ALA A 44 2.17 -9.63 -6.91
CA ALA A 44 1.36 -8.63 -7.60
C ALA A 44 2.17 -7.73 -8.53
N PHE A 45 3.31 -7.22 -8.06
CA PHE A 45 4.17 -6.35 -8.84
C PHE A 45 4.72 -7.08 -10.08
N VAL A 46 5.26 -8.27 -9.89
CA VAL A 46 5.86 -9.07 -10.96
C VAL A 46 4.82 -9.43 -12.03
N GLU A 47 3.62 -9.85 -11.61
CA GLU A 47 2.50 -10.19 -12.50
C GLU A 47 1.99 -8.95 -13.27
N LEU A 48 1.66 -7.87 -12.56
CA LEU A 48 1.02 -6.70 -13.16
C LEU A 48 1.95 -5.89 -14.08
N PHE A 49 3.25 -5.93 -13.84
CA PHE A 49 4.25 -5.32 -14.72
C PHE A 49 4.80 -6.26 -15.78
N GLY A 50 4.38 -7.52 -15.80
CA GLY A 50 4.86 -8.50 -16.76
C GLY A 50 6.36 -8.81 -16.63
N ILE A 51 6.85 -8.83 -15.38
CA ILE A 51 8.24 -9.23 -15.04
C ILE A 51 8.33 -10.76 -14.90
N GLU A 52 7.29 -11.48 -15.23
CA GLU A 52 7.26 -12.94 -15.32
C GLU A 52 7.54 -13.40 -16.74
N GLU A 53 8.30 -14.49 -16.87
CA GLU A 53 8.43 -15.23 -18.12
C GLU A 53 7.94 -16.67 -17.94
N GLU A 54 7.33 -17.21 -18.99
CA GLU A 54 6.96 -18.62 -19.02
C GLU A 54 8.17 -19.47 -19.44
N GLN A 55 8.66 -20.31 -18.51
CA GLN A 55 9.75 -21.23 -18.76
C GLN A 55 9.28 -22.65 -18.42
N ASP A 56 9.31 -23.56 -19.39
CA ASP A 56 8.88 -24.97 -19.23
C ASP A 56 7.45 -25.12 -18.66
N GLY A 57 6.54 -24.21 -18.99
CA GLY A 57 5.16 -24.20 -18.53
C GLY A 57 4.97 -23.66 -17.11
N GLN A 58 5.99 -23.03 -16.54
CA GLN A 58 5.94 -22.37 -15.24
C GLN A 58 6.26 -20.87 -15.40
N LYS A 59 5.57 -20.06 -14.62
CA LYS A 59 5.88 -18.63 -14.51
C LYS A 59 7.10 -18.43 -13.62
N VAL A 60 8.11 -17.76 -14.15
CA VAL A 60 9.38 -17.47 -13.48
C VAL A 60 9.49 -15.96 -13.28
N ASP A 61 9.74 -15.53 -12.04
CA ASP A 61 10.03 -14.15 -11.70
C ASP A 61 11.42 -13.75 -12.23
N MET A 62 11.45 -12.75 -13.10
CA MET A 62 12.65 -12.23 -13.75
C MET A 62 13.22 -10.99 -13.05
N THR A 63 12.85 -10.75 -11.79
CA THR A 63 13.52 -9.72 -10.97
C THR A 63 15.02 -9.98 -10.96
N THR A 64 15.82 -8.94 -11.15
CA THR A 64 17.30 -9.09 -11.17
C THR A 64 17.82 -9.69 -9.87
N ASP A 65 18.80 -10.59 -9.98
CA ASP A 65 19.51 -11.19 -8.84
C ASP A 65 20.32 -10.16 -8.02
N GLU A 66 20.57 -8.98 -8.59
CA GLU A 66 21.26 -7.87 -7.92
C GLU A 66 20.34 -7.04 -7.03
N ALA A 67 19.02 -7.32 -7.02
CA ALA A 67 18.07 -6.59 -6.21
C ALA A 67 18.33 -6.78 -4.71
N SER A 68 18.30 -5.69 -3.97
CA SER A 68 18.28 -5.73 -2.50
C SER A 68 16.93 -6.25 -2.03
N VAL A 69 16.92 -7.40 -1.35
CA VAL A 69 15.67 -8.03 -0.88
C VAL A 69 15.34 -7.58 0.54
N THR A 70 14.12 -7.09 0.73
CA THR A 70 13.56 -6.67 2.03
C THR A 70 12.44 -7.61 2.45
N ASN A 71 12.25 -7.77 3.75
CA ASN A 71 11.30 -8.72 4.35
C ASN A 71 10.03 -8.09 4.91
N SER A 72 9.81 -6.80 4.67
CA SER A 72 8.57 -6.12 5.08
C SER A 72 8.37 -4.81 4.32
N THR A 73 7.15 -4.29 4.35
CA THR A 73 6.80 -2.99 3.76
C THR A 73 7.57 -1.85 4.43
N SER A 74 7.71 -1.86 5.75
CA SER A 74 8.44 -0.81 6.49
C SER A 74 9.93 -0.80 6.17
N VAL A 75 10.57 -1.97 6.00
CA VAL A 75 11.97 -2.06 5.59
C VAL A 75 12.14 -1.59 4.14
N MET A 76 11.21 -1.93 3.23
CA MET A 76 11.19 -1.40 1.87
C MET A 76 11.16 0.13 1.86
N MET A 77 10.23 0.75 2.60
CA MET A 77 10.09 2.20 2.72
C MET A 77 11.38 2.85 3.23
N THR A 78 11.94 2.33 4.32
CA THR A 78 13.17 2.85 4.92
C THR A 78 14.37 2.73 3.96
N THR A 79 14.47 1.62 3.24
CA THR A 79 15.56 1.38 2.28
C THR A 79 15.49 2.38 1.13
N VAL A 80 14.30 2.57 0.52
CA VAL A 80 14.12 3.53 -0.57
C VAL A 80 14.30 4.97 -0.09
N ALA A 81 13.81 5.33 1.08
CA ALA A 81 13.99 6.66 1.65
C ALA A 81 15.46 7.00 1.95
N GLY A 82 16.29 5.98 2.21
CA GLY A 82 17.72 6.12 2.51
C GLY A 82 18.65 6.19 1.32
N ASP A 83 18.17 5.93 0.10
CA ASP A 83 18.98 5.91 -1.14
C ASP A 83 18.24 6.64 -2.28
N GLU A 84 18.78 7.78 -2.71
CA GLU A 84 18.20 8.61 -3.77
C GLU A 84 18.17 7.91 -5.16
N ASN A 85 18.93 6.84 -5.34
CA ASN A 85 18.95 6.02 -6.55
C ASN A 85 18.06 4.78 -6.44
N ALA A 86 17.44 4.53 -5.28
CA ALA A 86 16.62 3.35 -5.08
C ALA A 86 15.23 3.47 -5.72
N ILE A 87 14.78 2.36 -6.27
CA ILE A 87 13.39 2.14 -6.70
C ILE A 87 12.86 0.86 -6.05
N GLY A 88 11.66 0.93 -5.52
CA GLY A 88 10.97 -0.19 -4.88
C GLY A 88 9.46 -0.10 -5.11
N TYR A 89 8.70 -0.99 -4.50
CA TYR A 89 7.26 -1.05 -4.63
C TYR A 89 6.59 -1.41 -3.29
N ILE A 90 5.43 -0.81 -3.04
CA ILE A 90 4.63 -1.01 -1.83
C ILE A 90 3.14 -0.97 -2.17
N SER A 91 2.29 -1.32 -1.22
CA SER A 91 0.85 -1.06 -1.32
C SER A 91 0.53 0.43 -1.13
N LEU A 92 -0.53 0.90 -1.81
CA LEU A 92 -0.97 2.30 -1.75
C LEU A 92 -1.27 2.77 -0.32
N GLY A 93 -1.93 1.94 0.50
CA GLY A 93 -2.26 2.28 1.89
C GLY A 93 -1.05 2.40 2.82
N SER A 94 0.15 2.02 2.37
CA SER A 94 1.40 2.19 3.13
C SER A 94 2.23 3.39 2.66
N LEU A 95 1.79 4.10 1.61
CA LEU A 95 2.52 5.24 1.06
C LEU A 95 2.43 6.44 2.01
N ASP A 96 3.58 7.05 2.29
CA ASP A 96 3.70 8.28 3.07
C ASP A 96 4.70 9.26 2.42
N ASP A 97 4.93 10.40 3.06
CA ASP A 97 5.77 11.48 2.56
C ASP A 97 7.28 11.19 2.63
N THR A 98 7.71 10.04 3.14
CA THR A 98 9.12 9.65 3.22
C THR A 98 9.70 9.21 1.89
N VAL A 99 8.85 8.80 0.96
CA VAL A 99 9.22 8.37 -0.40
C VAL A 99 8.36 9.08 -1.45
N LYS A 100 8.86 9.12 -2.67
CA LYS A 100 8.15 9.70 -3.81
C LYS A 100 7.50 8.60 -4.64
N ALA A 101 6.17 8.60 -4.74
CA ALA A 101 5.47 7.75 -5.69
C ALA A 101 5.72 8.21 -7.13
N VAL A 102 6.04 7.27 -8.02
CA VAL A 102 6.14 7.53 -9.46
C VAL A 102 4.79 7.31 -10.13
N LYS A 103 4.54 8.07 -11.19
CA LYS A 103 3.35 7.88 -12.03
C LYS A 103 3.55 6.69 -12.96
N ILE A 104 2.50 5.91 -13.15
CA ILE A 104 2.46 4.85 -14.15
C ILE A 104 1.59 5.32 -15.31
N ASP A 105 2.15 5.31 -16.52
CA ASP A 105 1.51 5.87 -17.73
C ASP A 105 0.99 7.31 -17.56
N GLY A 106 1.68 8.11 -16.73
CA GLY A 106 1.33 9.47 -16.43
C GLY A 106 0.23 9.63 -15.36
N VAL A 107 -0.30 8.54 -14.81
CA VAL A 107 -1.35 8.52 -13.77
C VAL A 107 -0.73 8.36 -12.39
N GLU A 108 -1.19 9.14 -11.42
CA GLU A 108 -0.77 9.05 -10.01
C GLU A 108 -1.47 7.89 -9.29
N ALA A 109 -0.74 7.24 -8.37
CA ALA A 109 -1.30 6.24 -7.47
C ALA A 109 -2.11 6.95 -6.36
N THR A 110 -3.41 7.08 -6.58
CA THR A 110 -4.37 7.63 -5.62
C THR A 110 -5.59 6.72 -5.49
N VAL A 111 -6.27 6.79 -4.34
CA VAL A 111 -7.53 6.06 -4.12
C VAL A 111 -8.52 6.32 -5.25
N ASP A 112 -8.69 7.58 -5.64
CA ASP A 112 -9.63 7.96 -6.72
C ASP A 112 -9.24 7.35 -8.06
N ASN A 113 -7.95 7.39 -8.43
CA ASN A 113 -7.47 6.86 -9.71
C ASN A 113 -7.51 5.34 -9.77
N VAL A 114 -7.36 4.65 -8.65
CA VAL A 114 -7.56 3.20 -8.57
C VAL A 114 -9.05 2.87 -8.64
N SER A 115 -9.89 3.55 -7.86
CA SER A 115 -11.34 3.31 -7.81
C SER A 115 -12.07 3.57 -9.13
N ASN A 116 -11.56 4.48 -9.97
CA ASN A 116 -12.13 4.78 -11.29
C ASN A 116 -11.41 4.09 -12.45
N ASP A 117 -10.54 3.12 -12.16
CA ASP A 117 -9.75 2.35 -13.13
C ASP A 117 -8.79 3.18 -14.01
N SER A 118 -8.46 4.41 -13.66
CA SER A 118 -7.44 5.21 -14.37
C SER A 118 -6.04 4.68 -14.09
N TYR A 119 -5.77 4.27 -12.84
CA TYR A 119 -4.53 3.63 -12.43
C TYR A 119 -4.68 2.11 -12.54
N LYS A 120 -3.96 1.50 -13.48
CA LYS A 120 -4.16 0.10 -13.86
C LYS A 120 -3.43 -0.91 -12.99
N ILE A 121 -2.44 -0.48 -12.21
CA ILE A 121 -1.65 -1.37 -11.36
C ILE A 121 -2.31 -1.48 -10.00
N ALA A 122 -3.35 -2.29 -9.93
CA ALA A 122 -4.14 -2.49 -8.72
C ALA A 122 -4.64 -3.93 -8.62
N ARG A 123 -4.76 -4.43 -7.39
CA ARG A 123 -5.42 -5.69 -7.07
C ARG A 123 -5.93 -5.66 -5.62
N PRO A 124 -7.00 -6.41 -5.31
CA PRO A 124 -7.54 -6.45 -3.96
C PRO A 124 -6.62 -7.20 -2.99
N PHE A 125 -6.76 -6.89 -1.71
CA PHE A 125 -6.34 -7.78 -0.64
C PHE A 125 -7.43 -8.80 -0.36
N ASN A 126 -7.03 -10.00 0.05
CA ASN A 126 -7.95 -11.09 0.34
C ASN A 126 -7.79 -11.54 1.79
N ILE A 127 -8.89 -11.95 2.39
CA ILE A 127 -8.93 -12.68 3.65
C ILE A 127 -9.17 -14.15 3.31
N LEU A 128 -8.38 -15.03 3.90
CA LEU A 128 -8.58 -16.47 3.82
C LEU A 128 -9.08 -16.96 5.18
N THR A 129 -10.07 -17.83 5.14
CA THR A 129 -10.57 -18.52 6.32
C THR A 129 -10.49 -20.04 6.07
N SER A 130 -10.47 -20.83 7.13
CA SER A 130 -10.51 -22.28 7.04
C SER A 130 -11.91 -22.81 7.37
N ASP A 131 -12.21 -24.05 6.99
CA ASP A 131 -13.46 -24.72 7.37
C ASP A 131 -13.61 -24.92 8.89
N LYS A 132 -12.56 -24.64 9.66
CA LYS A 132 -12.49 -24.79 11.12
C LYS A 132 -12.44 -23.45 11.84
N GLU A 133 -12.74 -22.36 11.16
CA GLU A 133 -12.74 -21.03 11.79
C GLU A 133 -13.71 -20.97 12.98
N SER A 134 -13.28 -20.29 14.04
CA SER A 134 -14.10 -20.09 15.24
C SER A 134 -15.26 -19.11 14.97
N ASP A 135 -16.28 -19.12 15.84
CA ASP A 135 -17.36 -18.12 15.74
C ASP A 135 -16.81 -16.70 15.92
N ALA A 136 -15.77 -16.52 16.74
CA ALA A 136 -15.07 -15.24 16.88
C ALA A 136 -14.37 -14.79 15.59
N ALA A 137 -13.73 -15.71 14.86
CA ALA A 137 -13.10 -15.42 13.57
C ALA A 137 -14.14 -15.02 12.52
N LYS A 138 -15.25 -15.77 12.42
CA LYS A 138 -16.37 -15.42 11.53
C LYS A 138 -16.95 -14.05 11.83
N ASP A 139 -17.17 -13.74 13.10
CA ASP A 139 -17.72 -12.48 13.52
C ASP A 139 -16.76 -11.32 13.26
N PHE A 140 -15.44 -11.54 13.43
CA PHE A 140 -14.43 -10.55 13.06
C PHE A 140 -14.41 -10.29 11.54
N VAL A 141 -14.53 -11.31 10.70
CA VAL A 141 -14.67 -11.13 9.24
C VAL A 141 -15.94 -10.36 8.91
N ASN A 142 -17.07 -10.64 9.58
CA ASN A 142 -18.31 -9.86 9.42
C ASN A 142 -18.11 -8.39 9.81
N TYR A 143 -17.35 -8.13 10.89
CA TYR A 143 -16.98 -6.77 11.27
C TYR A 143 -16.17 -6.07 10.21
N ILE A 144 -15.10 -6.72 9.69
CA ILE A 144 -14.27 -6.16 8.62
C ILE A 144 -15.11 -5.78 7.40
N MET A 145 -16.05 -6.62 7.02
CA MET A 145 -16.91 -6.40 5.84
C MET A 145 -18.12 -5.50 6.11
N SER A 146 -18.34 -5.07 7.35
CA SER A 146 -19.38 -4.12 7.71
C SER A 146 -19.03 -2.67 7.32
N SER A 147 -20.02 -1.76 7.34
CA SER A 147 -19.75 -0.33 7.10
C SER A 147 -18.80 0.27 8.15
N ASP A 148 -18.79 -0.26 9.37
CA ASP A 148 -17.90 0.19 10.44
C ASP A 148 -16.45 -0.22 10.16
N GLY A 149 -16.21 -1.48 9.78
CA GLY A 149 -14.91 -1.97 9.37
C GLY A 149 -14.42 -1.33 8.06
N GLN A 150 -15.31 -1.19 7.07
CA GLN A 150 -14.96 -0.56 5.79
C GLN A 150 -14.64 0.93 5.92
N LYS A 151 -15.23 1.61 6.92
CA LYS A 151 -14.83 2.97 7.28
C LYS A 151 -13.39 3.02 7.81
N ILE A 152 -12.98 2.07 8.64
CA ILE A 152 -11.59 1.97 9.11
C ILE A 152 -10.64 1.74 7.93
N VAL A 153 -11.01 0.88 6.99
CA VAL A 153 -10.24 0.65 5.74
C VAL A 153 -10.01 1.96 4.98
N GLU A 154 -11.09 2.73 4.75
CA GLU A 154 -11.04 4.01 4.02
C GLU A 154 -10.26 5.08 4.80
N ASP A 155 -10.51 5.23 6.11
CA ASP A 155 -9.82 6.21 6.97
C ASP A 155 -8.30 5.97 7.06
N ASN A 156 -7.84 4.75 6.77
CA ASN A 156 -6.42 4.39 6.74
C ASN A 156 -5.80 4.34 5.33
N GLY A 157 -6.45 4.97 4.33
CA GLY A 157 -5.91 5.14 2.99
C GLY A 157 -5.99 3.90 2.09
N TYR A 158 -6.76 2.89 2.49
CA TYR A 158 -7.09 1.74 1.66
C TYR A 158 -8.42 1.94 0.95
N ILE A 159 -8.71 1.13 -0.04
CA ILE A 159 -9.94 1.20 -0.81
C ILE A 159 -10.92 0.19 -0.24
N LYS A 160 -12.11 0.68 0.14
CA LYS A 160 -13.18 -0.19 0.62
C LYS A 160 -13.74 -1.06 -0.51
N GLU A 161 -14.02 -2.31 -0.21
CA GLU A 161 -14.60 -3.28 -1.14
C GLU A 161 -16.13 -3.19 -1.19
N ALA A 162 -16.76 -3.00 -0.02
CA ALA A 162 -18.21 -3.05 0.12
C ALA A 162 -18.80 -1.64 0.24
N ALA A 163 -19.21 -1.05 -0.89
CA ALA A 163 -19.81 0.28 -0.92
C ALA A 163 -21.15 0.35 -0.16
N ASP A 164 -21.94 -0.74 -0.21
CA ASP A 164 -23.29 -0.85 0.39
C ASP A 164 -23.31 -1.73 1.64
N ALA A 165 -22.19 -1.83 2.36
CA ALA A 165 -22.09 -2.62 3.58
C ALA A 165 -23.05 -2.11 4.66
N LYS A 166 -23.69 -3.05 5.36
CA LYS A 166 -24.52 -2.74 6.53
C LYS A 166 -23.64 -2.44 7.74
N ALA A 167 -24.21 -1.70 8.71
CA ALA A 167 -23.57 -1.53 10.00
C ALA A 167 -23.31 -2.89 10.67
N TYR A 168 -22.23 -2.96 11.44
CA TYR A 168 -21.92 -4.15 12.20
C TYR A 168 -22.98 -4.37 13.30
N GLU A 169 -23.46 -5.59 13.39
CA GLU A 169 -24.33 -6.06 14.47
C GLU A 169 -23.59 -7.15 15.24
N ALA A 170 -23.22 -6.86 16.49
CA ALA A 170 -22.49 -7.82 17.31
C ALA A 170 -23.31 -9.10 17.54
N ALA A 171 -22.70 -10.25 17.31
CA ALA A 171 -23.33 -11.53 17.60
C ALA A 171 -23.29 -11.81 19.12
N ASP A 172 -24.40 -12.31 19.67
CA ASP A 172 -24.49 -12.66 21.09
C ASP A 172 -23.57 -13.83 21.45
N GLY A 173 -22.84 -13.70 22.56
CA GLY A 173 -22.05 -14.78 23.17
C GLY A 173 -20.76 -15.13 22.42
N VAL A 174 -20.34 -14.31 21.47
CA VAL A 174 -19.05 -14.49 20.80
C VAL A 174 -17.92 -14.10 21.76
N SER A 175 -16.94 -14.98 21.92
CA SER A 175 -15.80 -14.78 22.80
C SER A 175 -14.61 -15.64 22.38
N GLY A 176 -13.40 -15.26 22.84
CA GLY A 176 -12.20 -16.05 22.63
C GLY A 176 -11.09 -15.27 21.93
N LYS A 177 -10.16 -16.02 21.31
CA LYS A 177 -9.00 -15.43 20.61
C LYS A 177 -9.10 -15.72 19.12
N VAL A 178 -8.88 -14.70 18.33
CA VAL A 178 -8.68 -14.78 16.89
C VAL A 178 -7.20 -14.52 16.61
N VAL A 179 -6.57 -15.36 15.79
CA VAL A 179 -5.21 -15.13 15.29
C VAL A 179 -5.31 -14.80 13.81
N VAL A 180 -4.74 -13.68 13.43
CA VAL A 180 -4.64 -13.22 12.03
C VAL A 180 -3.17 -13.16 11.66
N ALA A 181 -2.77 -13.86 10.59
CA ALA A 181 -1.40 -13.87 10.14
C ALA A 181 -1.31 -13.52 8.65
N GLY A 182 -0.25 -12.83 8.24
CA GLY A 182 0.01 -12.59 6.83
C GLY A 182 0.76 -11.30 6.51
N SER A 183 0.48 -10.81 5.34
CA SER A 183 1.22 -9.75 4.65
C SER A 183 1.46 -8.49 5.47
N SER A 184 2.72 -8.06 5.52
CA SER A 184 3.13 -6.78 6.12
C SER A 184 2.48 -5.55 5.46
N SER A 185 1.96 -5.69 4.24
CA SER A 185 1.21 -4.64 3.55
C SER A 185 -0.22 -4.48 4.06
N VAL A 186 -0.78 -5.52 4.70
CA VAL A 186 -2.13 -5.53 5.28
C VAL A 186 -2.09 -5.27 6.77
N THR A 187 -0.99 -5.61 7.44
CA THR A 187 -0.84 -5.50 8.90
C THR A 187 -1.30 -4.16 9.46
N PRO A 188 -0.92 -2.98 8.92
CA PRO A 188 -1.33 -1.70 9.51
C PRO A 188 -2.85 -1.49 9.57
N VAL A 189 -3.57 -1.85 8.52
CA VAL A 189 -5.04 -1.72 8.52
C VAL A 189 -5.69 -2.82 9.35
N MET A 190 -5.11 -4.02 9.38
CA MET A 190 -5.62 -5.14 10.17
C MET A 190 -5.54 -4.86 11.67
N GLU A 191 -4.46 -4.23 12.14
CA GLU A 191 -4.33 -3.78 13.53
C GLU A 191 -5.43 -2.77 13.90
N LYS A 192 -5.75 -1.83 13.00
CA LYS A 192 -6.85 -0.87 13.23
C LYS A 192 -8.24 -1.52 13.23
N LEU A 193 -8.43 -2.52 12.39
CA LEU A 193 -9.65 -3.32 12.37
C LEU A 193 -9.78 -4.13 13.67
N ALA A 194 -8.69 -4.74 14.15
CA ALA A 194 -8.65 -5.45 15.43
C ALA A 194 -8.98 -4.52 16.60
N GLU A 195 -8.33 -3.35 16.70
CA GLU A 195 -8.63 -2.33 17.71
C GLU A 195 -10.11 -1.92 17.69
N GLY A 196 -10.66 -1.65 16.50
CA GLY A 196 -12.07 -1.27 16.33
C GLY A 196 -13.03 -2.38 16.73
N TYR A 197 -12.74 -3.61 16.37
CA TYR A 197 -13.56 -4.77 16.73
C TYR A 197 -13.55 -5.06 18.24
N GLU A 198 -12.38 -5.07 18.87
CA GLU A 198 -12.23 -5.25 20.30
C GLU A 198 -12.89 -4.11 21.11
N ALA A 199 -13.06 -2.92 20.52
CA ALA A 199 -13.77 -1.83 21.14
C ALA A 199 -15.28 -2.13 21.31
N VAL A 200 -15.87 -2.86 20.38
CA VAL A 200 -17.30 -3.23 20.38
C VAL A 200 -17.57 -4.63 20.86
N ASN A 201 -16.57 -5.52 20.88
CA ASN A 201 -16.66 -6.91 21.32
C ASN A 201 -15.59 -7.23 22.37
N LYS A 202 -15.91 -6.96 23.66
CA LYS A 202 -14.93 -7.00 24.77
C LYS A 202 -14.47 -8.40 25.18
N ASP A 203 -15.19 -9.43 24.76
CA ASP A 203 -14.91 -10.84 25.11
C ASP A 203 -14.04 -11.54 24.04
N VAL A 204 -13.64 -10.80 22.99
CA VAL A 204 -12.73 -11.31 21.95
C VAL A 204 -11.41 -10.57 22.00
N THR A 205 -10.32 -11.29 21.74
CA THR A 205 -8.98 -10.72 21.53
C THR A 205 -8.51 -11.09 20.13
N VAL A 206 -8.02 -10.12 19.36
CA VAL A 206 -7.47 -10.34 18.02
C VAL A 206 -5.95 -10.15 18.06
N GLU A 207 -5.21 -11.22 17.80
CA GLU A 207 -3.75 -11.17 17.66
C GLU A 207 -3.37 -11.07 16.19
N VAL A 208 -2.71 -9.97 15.80
CA VAL A 208 -2.22 -9.77 14.43
C VAL A 208 -0.74 -10.12 14.37
N GLN A 209 -0.40 -11.10 13.53
CA GLN A 209 0.96 -11.59 13.32
C GLN A 209 1.45 -11.20 11.93
N GLN A 210 2.36 -10.25 11.86
CA GLN A 210 2.97 -9.84 10.60
C GLN A 210 3.91 -10.93 10.07
N SER A 211 3.69 -11.29 8.79
CA SER A 211 4.58 -12.16 8.01
C SER A 211 4.49 -11.81 6.51
N ASP A 212 4.90 -12.71 5.64
CA ASP A 212 4.56 -12.69 4.22
C ASP A 212 3.21 -13.37 3.95
N SER A 213 2.69 -13.21 2.72
CA SER A 213 1.37 -13.76 2.36
C SER A 213 1.35 -15.28 2.33
N THR A 214 2.41 -15.92 1.85
CA THR A 214 2.50 -17.37 1.76
C THR A 214 2.51 -18.01 3.14
N THR A 215 3.24 -17.42 4.09
CA THR A 215 3.23 -17.83 5.50
C THR A 215 1.82 -17.72 6.08
N GLY A 216 1.11 -16.61 5.86
CA GLY A 216 -0.29 -16.46 6.32
C GLY A 216 -1.22 -17.51 5.75
N VAL A 217 -1.13 -17.79 4.45
CA VAL A 217 -1.93 -18.86 3.79
C VAL A 217 -1.65 -20.23 4.42
N ASN A 218 -0.38 -20.55 4.67
CA ASN A 218 -0.01 -21.84 5.28
C ASN A 218 -0.55 -21.94 6.72
N MET A 219 -0.43 -20.86 7.51
CA MET A 219 -0.95 -20.83 8.88
C MET A 219 -2.48 -21.02 8.92
N ALA A 220 -3.22 -20.37 8.02
CA ALA A 220 -4.65 -20.57 7.90
C ALA A 220 -4.99 -22.01 7.49
N ALA A 221 -4.26 -22.61 6.54
CA ALA A 221 -4.46 -24.00 6.10
C ALA A 221 -4.15 -25.01 7.22
N GLU A 222 -3.16 -24.73 8.07
CA GLU A 222 -2.79 -25.55 9.23
C GLU A 222 -3.73 -25.34 10.43
N GLY A 223 -4.54 -24.28 10.42
CA GLY A 223 -5.43 -23.90 11.52
C GLY A 223 -4.68 -23.30 12.72
N THR A 224 -3.54 -22.62 12.45
CA THR A 224 -2.75 -21.89 13.45
C THR A 224 -3.02 -20.38 13.41
N ALA A 225 -3.71 -19.92 12.35
CA ALA A 225 -4.27 -18.59 12.19
C ALA A 225 -5.65 -18.67 11.54
#